data_5154bb7b59772ce69c3e34577b5e71fa
#
_entry.id   5154bb7b59772ce69c3e34577b5e71fa
#
_cell.length_a   1.000
_cell.length_b   1.000
_cell.length_c   1.000
_cell.angle_alpha   90.00
_cell.angle_beta   90.00
_cell.angle_gamma   90.00
#
_symmetry.space_group_name_H-M   'P 1'
#
loop_
_entity.id
_entity.type
_entity.pdbx_description
1 polymer ?
#
loop_
_entity_poly.entity_id
_entity_poly.type
_entity_poly.pdbx_seq_one_letter_code
_entity_poly.pdbx_strand_id
1 'polypeptide(L)'
;MPPLMRYLPCLGLLLLAGCNLTLMDPKGQVGVDIKGIILIATWLMLLVVVPVIILTLVFAWKYRASNKSAQYDPDWSHSTRIEVVVWLIPCLIIIALGIITWKSSHDLDPYKPLESNVKPVTVEAVAMNWKWLFIYPELKIATVNQLALPVGTPVNFKITSDSIMNSFFIPQLGSQVYAMAGMETKLHLIANEAGTYDGMSANYSGGGFSGMKFKAIAMSNFEFDKWVEKVRASEKQLASEDYKVLARPSEAEPVTYFGKVEDNLFTGILHQYMGGDGHAMAREGFDGGPVCTSRNTLGEERVSMTTPAKPALGAQI
;
A
#
# COMPACT_ATOMS: atom_id res chain seq x y z
N MET A 1 -30.17 40.16 -10.53
CA MET A 1 -29.00 39.27 -10.41
C MET A 1 -29.47 37.85 -10.67
N PRO A 2 -28.87 37.10 -11.60
CA PRO A 2 -29.28 35.73 -11.87
C PRO A 2 -29.12 34.87 -10.61
N PRO A 3 -30.00 33.90 -10.36
CA PRO A 3 -30.00 33.09 -9.14
C PRO A 3 -28.67 32.31 -8.94
N LEU A 4 -27.93 32.07 -9.98
CA LEU A 4 -26.62 31.39 -9.95
C LEU A 4 -25.56 32.16 -9.14
N MET A 5 -25.58 33.50 -9.16
CA MET A 5 -24.61 34.33 -8.44
C MET A 5 -24.82 34.31 -6.90
N ARG A 6 -26.00 33.86 -6.44
CA ARG A 6 -26.33 33.71 -5.02
C ARG A 6 -25.68 32.47 -4.37
N TYR A 7 -25.34 31.45 -5.17
CA TYR A 7 -24.72 30.21 -4.70
C TYR A 7 -23.20 30.21 -4.81
N LEU A 8 -22.60 31.22 -5.46
CA LEU A 8 -21.15 31.35 -5.61
C LEU A 8 -20.40 31.40 -4.26
N PRO A 9 -20.87 32.12 -3.20
CA PRO A 9 -20.20 32.05 -1.90
C PRO A 9 -20.35 30.72 -1.20
N CYS A 10 -21.46 30.00 -1.40
CA CYS A 10 -21.61 28.62 -0.85
C CYS A 10 -20.67 27.62 -1.52
N LEU A 11 -20.42 27.77 -2.82
CA LEU A 11 -19.44 26.95 -3.54
C LEU A 11 -18.01 27.26 -3.06
N GLY A 12 -17.70 28.51 -2.77
CA GLY A 12 -16.43 28.93 -2.17
C GLY A 12 -16.21 28.36 -0.77
N LEU A 13 -17.27 28.30 0.05
CA LEU A 13 -17.22 27.68 1.39
C LEU A 13 -16.97 26.15 1.35
N LEU A 14 -17.47 25.45 0.34
CA LEU A 14 -17.19 24.03 0.11
C LEU A 14 -15.73 23.77 -0.25
N LEU A 15 -15.05 24.72 -0.90
CA LEU A 15 -13.62 24.64 -1.23
C LEU A 15 -12.71 24.93 -0.01
N LEU A 16 -13.24 25.55 1.04
CA LEU A 16 -12.53 25.83 2.30
C LEU A 16 -12.61 24.68 3.31
N ALA A 17 -13.45 23.66 3.07
CA ALA A 17 -13.42 22.42 3.84
C ALA A 17 -12.15 21.64 3.48
N GLY A 18 -11.01 22.10 3.98
CA GLY A 18 -9.71 21.47 3.81
C GLY A 18 -9.75 20.08 4.44
N CYS A 19 -9.85 19.03 3.61
CA CYS A 19 -9.55 17.68 4.04
C CYS A 19 -8.10 17.65 4.49
N ASN A 20 -7.86 17.23 5.73
CA ASN A 20 -6.51 16.96 6.22
C ASN A 20 -6.00 15.68 5.52
N LEU A 21 -5.44 15.86 4.31
CA LEU A 21 -4.96 14.76 3.49
C LEU A 21 -3.64 14.27 4.07
N THR A 22 -3.66 13.15 4.74
CA THR A 22 -2.50 12.51 5.39
C THR A 22 -1.27 12.42 4.49
N LEU A 23 -1.47 12.09 3.21
CA LEU A 23 -0.40 12.03 2.20
C LEU A 23 0.17 13.39 1.80
N MET A 24 -0.58 14.48 2.05
CA MET A 24 -0.12 15.85 1.75
C MET A 24 0.59 16.50 2.94
N ASP A 25 0.61 15.83 4.10
CA ASP A 25 1.37 16.23 5.29
C ASP A 25 2.34 15.11 5.71
N PRO A 26 3.32 14.76 4.86
CA PRO A 26 4.30 13.72 5.14
C PRO A 26 5.24 14.15 6.26
N LYS A 27 5.59 13.20 7.13
CA LYS A 27 6.48 13.35 8.29
C LYS A 27 7.73 12.48 8.20
N GLY A 28 7.91 11.78 7.09
CA GLY A 28 9.08 10.96 6.77
C GLY A 28 9.72 11.41 5.46
N GLN A 29 11.02 11.15 5.30
CA GLN A 29 11.79 11.50 4.11
C GLN A 29 11.15 10.93 2.83
N VAL A 30 10.88 9.63 2.80
CA VAL A 30 10.25 8.96 1.66
C VAL A 30 8.86 9.53 1.36
N GLY A 31 8.10 9.88 2.40
CA GLY A 31 6.79 10.51 2.25
C GLY A 31 6.86 11.89 1.58
N VAL A 32 7.88 12.69 1.88
CA VAL A 32 8.11 14.01 1.24
C VAL A 32 8.39 13.84 -0.25
N ASP A 33 9.22 12.88 -0.61
CA ASP A 33 9.57 12.60 -2.01
C ASP A 33 8.34 12.11 -2.79
N ILE A 34 7.55 11.22 -2.21
CA ILE A 34 6.27 10.74 -2.79
C ILE A 34 5.30 11.90 -3.03
N LYS A 35 5.14 12.81 -2.06
CA LYS A 35 4.31 14.01 -2.22
C LYS A 35 4.79 14.86 -3.40
N GLY A 36 6.11 15.04 -3.54
CA GLY A 36 6.71 15.77 -4.67
C GLY A 36 6.31 15.16 -6.01
N ILE A 37 6.42 13.84 -6.15
CA ILE A 37 6.05 13.10 -7.37
C ILE A 37 4.54 13.24 -7.66
N ILE A 38 3.68 13.10 -6.65
CA ILE A 38 2.23 13.26 -6.79
C ILE A 38 1.90 14.65 -7.32
N LEU A 39 2.51 15.70 -6.78
CA LEU A 39 2.27 17.09 -7.21
C LEU A 39 2.74 17.31 -8.65
N ILE A 40 3.94 16.85 -9.01
CA ILE A 40 4.46 16.97 -10.38
C ILE A 40 3.55 16.25 -11.37
N ALA A 41 3.18 15.01 -11.10
CA ALA A 41 2.28 14.24 -11.96
C ALA A 41 0.90 14.92 -12.09
N THR A 42 0.36 15.45 -10.99
CA THR A 42 -0.90 16.18 -10.98
C THR A 42 -0.84 17.43 -11.86
N TRP A 43 0.20 18.23 -11.75
CA TRP A 43 0.37 19.44 -12.59
C TRP A 43 0.52 19.11 -14.06
N LEU A 44 1.27 18.06 -14.40
CA LEU A 44 1.40 17.59 -15.79
C LEU A 44 0.04 17.12 -16.35
N MET A 45 -0.77 16.43 -15.55
CA MET A 45 -2.13 16.05 -15.97
C MET A 45 -3.05 17.27 -16.14
N LEU A 46 -3.02 18.23 -15.21
CA LEU A 46 -3.85 19.42 -15.27
C LEU A 46 -3.56 20.28 -16.51
N LEU A 47 -2.34 20.25 -17.01
CA LEU A 47 -1.98 20.92 -18.26
C LEU A 47 -2.86 20.50 -19.46
N VAL A 48 -3.36 19.27 -19.48
CA VAL A 48 -4.28 18.77 -20.51
C VAL A 48 -5.72 18.84 -20.05
N VAL A 49 -6.02 18.42 -18.85
CA VAL A 49 -7.40 18.31 -18.32
C VAL A 49 -8.09 19.66 -18.28
N VAL A 50 -7.41 20.69 -17.77
CA VAL A 50 -8.01 22.03 -17.65
C VAL A 50 -8.35 22.65 -19.02
N PRO A 51 -7.45 22.69 -20.02
CA PRO A 51 -7.80 23.15 -21.37
C PRO A 51 -8.95 22.36 -22.00
N VAL A 52 -8.98 21.03 -21.84
CA VAL A 52 -10.05 20.19 -22.37
C VAL A 52 -11.40 20.56 -21.76
N ILE A 53 -11.47 20.71 -20.45
CA ILE A 53 -12.71 21.15 -19.76
C ILE A 53 -13.13 22.51 -20.28
N ILE A 54 -12.22 23.49 -20.32
CA ILE A 54 -12.50 24.85 -20.80
C ILE A 54 -13.02 24.80 -22.24
N LEU A 55 -12.32 24.11 -23.15
CA LEU A 55 -12.72 23.99 -24.54
C LEU A 55 -14.09 23.32 -24.70
N THR A 56 -14.35 22.28 -23.93
CA THR A 56 -15.66 21.61 -23.92
C THR A 56 -16.79 22.56 -23.55
N LEU A 57 -16.61 23.36 -22.48
CA LEU A 57 -17.60 24.35 -22.06
C LEU A 57 -17.75 25.49 -23.08
N VAL A 58 -16.63 25.96 -23.63
CA VAL A 58 -16.63 27.02 -24.66
C VAL A 58 -17.37 26.54 -25.91
N PHE A 59 -17.10 25.33 -26.39
CA PHE A 59 -17.76 24.79 -27.58
C PHE A 59 -19.24 24.53 -27.32
N ALA A 60 -19.61 23.96 -26.17
CA ALA A 60 -21.00 23.76 -25.81
C ALA A 60 -21.78 25.09 -25.76
N TRP A 61 -21.14 26.16 -25.27
CA TRP A 61 -21.76 27.50 -25.22
C TRP A 61 -21.77 28.17 -26.59
N LYS A 62 -20.67 28.10 -27.37
CA LYS A 62 -20.51 28.76 -28.67
C LYS A 62 -21.43 28.14 -29.73
N TYR A 63 -21.54 26.82 -29.77
CA TYR A 63 -22.31 26.10 -30.77
C TYR A 63 -23.71 25.64 -30.29
N ARG A 64 -24.23 26.28 -29.23
CA ARG A 64 -25.60 26.02 -28.77
C ARG A 64 -26.63 26.39 -29.84
N ALA A 65 -27.74 25.67 -29.91
CA ALA A 65 -28.81 25.85 -30.90
C ALA A 65 -29.38 27.28 -31.00
N SER A 66 -29.34 28.06 -29.91
CA SER A 66 -29.75 29.45 -29.88
C SER A 66 -28.75 30.45 -30.50
N ASN A 67 -27.52 30.04 -30.72
CA ASN A 67 -26.50 30.93 -31.31
C ASN A 67 -26.47 30.81 -32.86
N LYS A 68 -27.20 31.71 -33.48
CA LYS A 68 -27.30 31.77 -34.97
C LYS A 68 -26.07 32.42 -35.64
N SER A 69 -25.15 33.03 -34.88
CA SER A 69 -23.95 33.67 -35.40
C SER A 69 -22.73 32.69 -35.46
N ALA A 70 -22.87 31.50 -34.99
CA ALA A 70 -21.79 30.49 -35.06
C ALA A 70 -21.64 30.04 -36.50
N GLN A 71 -20.40 30.01 -36.99
CA GLN A 71 -20.09 29.51 -38.30
C GLN A 71 -20.31 27.99 -38.33
N TYR A 72 -21.12 27.53 -39.26
CA TYR A 72 -21.39 26.10 -39.50
C TYR A 72 -20.59 25.64 -40.71
N ASP A 73 -19.72 24.67 -40.49
CA ASP A 73 -18.88 24.09 -41.55
C ASP A 73 -19.07 22.56 -41.51
N PRO A 74 -20.05 22.05 -42.29
CA PRO A 74 -20.40 20.63 -42.29
C PRO A 74 -19.33 19.74 -42.96
N ASP A 75 -18.51 20.30 -43.82
CA ASP A 75 -17.48 19.56 -44.57
C ASP A 75 -16.11 19.54 -43.87
N TRP A 76 -16.02 20.18 -42.70
CA TRP A 76 -14.80 20.19 -41.92
C TRP A 76 -14.51 18.79 -41.37
N SER A 77 -13.51 18.12 -41.93
CA SER A 77 -13.18 16.73 -41.59
C SER A 77 -11.90 16.61 -40.75
N HIS A 78 -10.88 17.43 -41.04
CA HIS A 78 -9.62 17.33 -40.32
C HIS A 78 -8.81 18.65 -40.42
N SER A 79 -7.83 18.80 -39.52
CA SER A 79 -6.84 19.87 -39.60
C SER A 79 -5.49 19.35 -39.07
N THR A 80 -4.54 19.18 -39.97
CA THR A 80 -3.20 18.68 -39.66
C THR A 80 -2.51 19.49 -38.56
N ARG A 81 -2.72 20.82 -38.48
CA ARG A 81 -2.12 21.67 -37.45
C ARG A 81 -2.69 21.34 -36.07
N ILE A 82 -4.00 21.16 -35.96
CA ILE A 82 -4.67 20.82 -34.70
C ILE A 82 -4.27 19.41 -34.30
N GLU A 83 -4.26 18.48 -35.23
CA GLU A 83 -3.87 17.08 -34.99
C GLU A 83 -2.45 16.96 -34.45
N VAL A 84 -1.48 17.64 -35.07
CA VAL A 84 -0.10 17.65 -34.59
C VAL A 84 -0.01 18.14 -33.15
N VAL A 85 -0.72 19.23 -32.82
CA VAL A 85 -0.69 19.77 -31.45
C VAL A 85 -1.34 18.81 -30.44
N VAL A 86 -2.51 18.26 -30.79
CA VAL A 86 -3.28 17.33 -29.94
C VAL A 86 -2.54 16.02 -29.68
N TRP A 87 -1.73 15.55 -30.62
CA TRP A 87 -0.92 14.36 -30.44
C TRP A 87 0.44 14.65 -29.78
N LEU A 88 1.10 15.74 -30.18
CA LEU A 88 2.44 16.07 -29.70
C LEU A 88 2.49 16.38 -28.21
N ILE A 89 1.52 17.17 -27.70
CA ILE A 89 1.50 17.56 -26.28
C ILE A 89 1.38 16.35 -25.36
N PRO A 90 0.41 15.44 -25.52
CA PRO A 90 0.33 14.22 -24.71
C PRO A 90 1.56 13.32 -24.84
N CYS A 91 2.13 13.19 -26.04
CA CYS A 91 3.35 12.41 -26.25
C CYS A 91 4.53 12.96 -25.43
N LEU A 92 4.73 14.27 -25.42
CA LEU A 92 5.78 14.91 -24.61
C LEU A 92 5.55 14.71 -23.11
N ILE A 93 4.29 14.79 -22.66
CA ILE A 93 3.93 14.55 -21.25
C ILE A 93 4.20 13.10 -20.88
N ILE A 94 3.86 12.12 -21.73
CA ILE A 94 4.14 10.70 -21.47
C ILE A 94 5.65 10.45 -21.36
N ILE A 95 6.45 11.06 -22.24
CA ILE A 95 7.92 10.96 -22.18
C ILE A 95 8.43 11.53 -20.84
N ALA A 96 7.95 12.72 -20.45
CA ALA A 96 8.33 13.35 -19.18
C ALA A 96 7.95 12.49 -17.98
N LEU A 97 6.71 11.97 -17.93
CA LEU A 97 6.25 11.06 -16.89
C LEU A 97 7.04 9.75 -16.88
N GLY A 98 7.39 9.21 -18.05
CA GLY A 98 8.22 8.00 -18.15
C GLY A 98 9.60 8.19 -17.53
N ILE A 99 10.25 9.32 -17.78
CA ILE A 99 11.56 9.67 -17.17
C ILE A 99 11.43 9.82 -15.66
N ILE A 100 10.39 10.53 -15.20
CA ILE A 100 10.14 10.73 -13.76
C ILE A 100 9.90 9.39 -13.08
N THR A 101 9.05 8.54 -13.66
CA THR A 101 8.72 7.21 -13.11
C THR A 101 9.95 6.33 -13.06
N TRP A 102 10.74 6.29 -14.12
CA TRP A 102 11.99 5.51 -14.17
C TRP A 102 12.93 5.93 -13.03
N LYS A 103 13.19 7.22 -12.90
CA LYS A 103 14.08 7.74 -11.87
C LYS A 103 13.52 7.48 -10.47
N SER A 104 12.27 7.84 -10.20
CA SER A 104 11.66 7.72 -8.88
C SER A 104 11.54 6.28 -8.41
N SER A 105 11.26 5.31 -9.29
CA SER A 105 11.19 3.90 -8.92
C SER A 105 12.54 3.31 -8.51
N HIS A 106 13.66 3.85 -9.01
CA HIS A 106 14.99 3.45 -8.59
C HIS A 106 15.48 4.19 -7.32
N ASP A 107 15.10 5.46 -7.19
CA ASP A 107 15.50 6.29 -6.05
C ASP A 107 14.72 5.91 -4.78
N LEU A 108 13.44 5.54 -4.93
CA LEU A 108 12.52 5.20 -3.83
C LEU A 108 12.27 3.69 -3.72
N ASP A 109 13.21 2.86 -4.18
CA ASP A 109 13.12 1.41 -3.98
C ASP A 109 13.06 1.10 -2.47
N PRO A 110 12.01 0.43 -1.98
CA PRO A 110 11.87 0.07 -0.56
C PRO A 110 13.03 -0.77 -0.01
N TYR A 111 13.73 -1.50 -0.87
CA TYR A 111 14.89 -2.33 -0.51
C TYR A 111 16.20 -1.53 -0.40
N LYS A 112 16.23 -0.31 -0.89
CA LYS A 112 17.41 0.55 -0.82
C LYS A 112 17.53 1.17 0.57
N PRO A 113 18.62 0.91 1.32
CA PRO A 113 18.84 1.54 2.62
C PRO A 113 18.89 3.07 2.49
N LEU A 114 18.29 3.76 3.46
CA LEU A 114 18.36 5.20 3.53
C LEU A 114 19.72 5.64 4.09
N GLU A 115 20.38 6.58 3.41
CA GLU A 115 21.65 7.12 3.85
C GLU A 115 21.48 7.97 5.11
N SER A 116 22.23 7.64 6.15
CA SER A 116 22.25 8.38 7.41
C SER A 116 23.57 8.15 8.16
N ASN A 117 23.98 9.14 8.94
CA ASN A 117 25.14 9.03 9.83
C ASN A 117 24.80 8.31 11.16
N VAL A 118 23.54 7.94 11.38
CA VAL A 118 23.06 7.28 12.59
C VAL A 118 22.88 5.79 12.31
N LYS A 119 23.32 4.94 13.27
CA LYS A 119 23.11 3.49 13.18
C LYS A 119 21.60 3.19 13.08
N PRO A 120 21.15 2.42 12.07
CA PRO A 120 19.75 2.08 11.93
C PRO A 120 19.26 1.15 13.04
N VAL A 121 17.97 1.29 13.39
CA VAL A 121 17.27 0.34 14.26
C VAL A 121 16.59 -0.71 13.39
N THR A 122 16.78 -1.99 13.72
CA THR A 122 16.09 -3.08 13.04
C THR A 122 14.79 -3.41 13.75
N VAL A 123 13.70 -3.51 12.99
CA VAL A 123 12.39 -3.94 13.47
C VAL A 123 11.87 -5.06 12.58
N GLU A 124 11.53 -6.19 13.17
CA GLU A 124 10.90 -7.30 12.50
C GLU A 124 9.38 -7.18 12.70
N ALA A 125 8.64 -7.00 11.60
CA ALA A 125 7.20 -6.82 11.61
C ALA A 125 6.51 -8.08 11.06
N VAL A 126 5.61 -8.65 11.84
CA VAL A 126 4.82 -9.82 11.45
C VAL A 126 3.35 -9.44 11.36
N ALA A 127 2.78 -9.56 10.16
CA ALA A 127 1.35 -9.46 9.95
C ALA A 127 0.68 -10.75 10.40
N MET A 128 -0.20 -10.67 11.38
CA MET A 128 -0.93 -11.80 11.93
C MET A 128 -2.43 -11.68 11.57
N ASN A 129 -3.25 -12.58 12.04
CA ASN A 129 -4.71 -12.50 11.85
C ASN A 129 -5.28 -11.26 12.57
N TRP A 130 -5.35 -10.14 11.80
CA TRP A 130 -5.88 -8.81 12.10
C TRP A 130 -5.17 -8.03 13.21
N LYS A 131 -3.87 -8.29 13.43
CA LYS A 131 -2.98 -7.55 14.33
C LYS A 131 -1.55 -7.53 13.81
N TRP A 132 -0.74 -6.63 14.34
CA TRP A 132 0.66 -6.48 13.99
C TRP A 132 1.55 -6.78 15.20
N LEU A 133 2.53 -7.65 15.02
CA LEU A 133 3.60 -7.90 15.97
C LEU A 133 4.87 -7.20 15.48
N PHE A 134 5.51 -6.44 16.38
CA PHE A 134 6.78 -5.77 16.14
C PHE A 134 7.82 -6.31 17.10
N ILE A 135 8.88 -6.90 16.58
CA ILE A 135 10.00 -7.46 17.34
C ILE A 135 11.20 -6.55 17.12
N TYR A 136 11.89 -6.22 18.19
CA TYR A 136 13.15 -5.46 18.18
C TYR A 136 14.28 -6.43 18.57
N PRO A 137 14.94 -7.08 17.59
CA PRO A 137 15.86 -8.18 17.89
C PRO A 137 17.07 -7.72 18.71
N GLU A 138 17.63 -6.53 18.44
CA GLU A 138 18.76 -5.98 19.20
C GLU A 138 18.40 -5.65 20.66
N LEU A 139 17.12 -5.31 20.91
CA LEU A 139 16.61 -4.94 22.24
C LEU A 139 15.97 -6.10 22.98
N LYS A 140 15.70 -7.23 22.29
CA LYS A 140 15.03 -8.44 22.78
C LYS A 140 13.64 -8.19 23.37
N ILE A 141 12.89 -7.25 22.79
CA ILE A 141 11.53 -6.90 23.20
C ILE A 141 10.58 -7.02 22.02
N ALA A 142 9.28 -7.15 22.30
CA ALA A 142 8.24 -7.09 21.27
C ALA A 142 7.00 -6.34 21.73
N THR A 143 6.23 -5.86 20.74
CA THR A 143 4.97 -5.15 20.99
C THR A 143 3.91 -5.55 19.98
N VAL A 144 2.65 -5.53 20.40
CA VAL A 144 1.49 -5.76 19.53
C VAL A 144 0.77 -4.45 19.29
N ASN A 145 0.45 -4.15 18.02
CA ASN A 145 -0.31 -2.97 17.57
C ASN A 145 0.26 -1.60 17.98
N GLN A 146 1.51 -1.56 18.42
CA GLN A 146 2.23 -0.32 18.69
C GLN A 146 3.68 -0.45 18.21
N LEU A 147 4.13 0.50 17.43
CA LEU A 147 5.49 0.62 16.92
C LEU A 147 6.11 1.90 17.48
N ALA A 148 7.29 1.83 18.06
CA ALA A 148 8.04 3.01 18.49
C ALA A 148 9.29 3.21 17.62
N LEU A 149 9.55 4.45 17.26
CA LEU A 149 10.64 4.86 16.36
C LEU A 149 11.39 6.06 16.94
N PRO A 150 12.72 6.06 16.97
CA PRO A 150 13.47 7.26 17.28
C PRO A 150 13.48 8.21 16.06
N VAL A 151 13.22 9.51 16.31
CA VAL A 151 13.21 10.55 15.27
C VAL A 151 14.62 10.71 14.67
N GLY A 152 14.68 10.93 13.36
CA GLY A 152 15.92 11.13 12.62
C GLY A 152 16.80 9.87 12.48
N THR A 153 16.33 8.73 12.96
CA THR A 153 17.06 7.47 12.89
C THR A 153 16.44 6.58 11.81
N PRO A 154 17.24 6.01 10.89
CA PRO A 154 16.74 5.03 9.94
C PRO A 154 16.21 3.79 10.65
N VAL A 155 15.06 3.31 10.23
CA VAL A 155 14.49 2.05 10.71
C VAL A 155 14.43 1.07 9.55
N ASN A 156 15.09 -0.06 9.74
CA ASN A 156 15.15 -1.16 8.80
C ASN A 156 14.07 -2.18 9.18
N PHE A 157 12.98 -2.21 8.44
CA PHE A 157 11.94 -3.21 8.63
C PHE A 157 12.24 -4.48 7.85
N LYS A 158 12.12 -5.62 8.52
CA LYS A 158 11.98 -6.94 7.93
C LYS A 158 10.53 -7.37 8.13
N ILE A 159 9.83 -7.62 7.06
CA ILE A 159 8.38 -7.79 7.11
C ILE A 159 8.00 -9.16 6.56
N THR A 160 7.16 -9.88 7.29
CA THR A 160 6.57 -11.15 6.86
C THR A 160 5.11 -11.24 7.31
N SER A 161 4.43 -12.30 6.91
CA SER A 161 3.08 -12.63 7.37
C SER A 161 3.04 -14.03 7.97
N ASP A 162 2.24 -14.20 9.00
CA ASP A 162 1.90 -15.49 9.60
C ASP A 162 0.59 -16.08 9.07
N SER A 163 -0.01 -15.47 8.08
CA SER A 163 -1.28 -15.90 7.52
C SER A 163 -1.38 -15.53 6.05
N ILE A 164 -2.47 -14.92 5.66
CA ILE A 164 -2.68 -14.40 4.32
C ILE A 164 -1.86 -13.14 4.07
N MET A 165 -1.68 -12.79 2.82
CA MET A 165 -0.96 -11.59 2.40
C MET A 165 -1.61 -10.33 2.99
N ASN A 166 -0.78 -9.46 3.53
CA ASN A 166 -1.12 -8.15 4.05
C ASN A 166 -0.23 -7.09 3.40
N SER A 167 -0.46 -5.81 3.71
CA SER A 167 0.43 -4.71 3.31
C SER A 167 0.74 -3.84 4.51
N PHE A 168 2.00 -3.71 4.84
CA PHE A 168 2.47 -2.78 5.87
C PHE A 168 2.48 -1.37 5.32
N PHE A 169 1.78 -0.44 5.97
CA PHE A 169 1.64 0.93 5.48
C PHE A 169 1.56 1.95 6.62
N ILE A 170 2.44 2.95 6.58
CA ILE A 170 2.39 4.15 7.42
C ILE A 170 2.36 5.37 6.49
N PRO A 171 1.17 5.87 6.13
CA PRO A 171 1.00 6.86 5.05
C PRO A 171 1.83 8.13 5.20
N GLN A 172 2.06 8.59 6.43
CA GLN A 172 2.84 9.81 6.70
C GLN A 172 4.34 9.61 6.61
N LEU A 173 4.84 8.38 6.66
CA LEU A 173 6.28 8.09 6.64
C LEU A 173 6.77 7.63 5.27
N GLY A 174 5.98 6.84 4.55
CA GLY A 174 6.44 6.33 3.27
C GLY A 174 5.47 5.42 2.54
N SER A 175 6.00 4.63 1.60
CA SER A 175 5.24 3.70 0.78
C SER A 175 4.82 2.45 1.55
N GLN A 176 3.93 1.67 0.94
CA GLN A 176 3.51 0.37 1.46
C GLN A 176 4.39 -0.75 0.89
N VAL A 177 4.53 -1.83 1.66
CA VAL A 177 5.20 -3.07 1.23
C VAL A 177 4.35 -4.27 1.62
N TYR A 178 4.29 -5.27 0.74
CA TYR A 178 3.56 -6.51 1.01
C TYR A 178 4.24 -7.34 2.09
N ALA A 179 3.43 -7.87 3.01
CA ALA A 179 3.79 -8.89 3.98
C ALA A 179 3.23 -10.22 3.50
N MET A 180 4.10 -11.18 3.18
CA MET A 180 3.71 -12.47 2.61
C MET A 180 4.27 -13.60 3.46
N ALA A 181 3.48 -14.65 3.67
CA ALA A 181 3.90 -15.84 4.41
C ALA A 181 5.06 -16.54 3.69
N GLY A 182 6.10 -16.91 4.44
CA GLY A 182 7.30 -17.56 3.90
C GLY A 182 8.24 -16.64 3.11
N MET A 183 7.99 -15.31 3.09
CA MET A 183 8.85 -14.33 2.42
C MET A 183 9.24 -13.20 3.36
N GLU A 184 10.49 -12.79 3.32
CA GLU A 184 10.97 -11.57 3.97
C GLU A 184 10.98 -10.43 2.96
N THR A 185 10.21 -9.38 3.20
CA THR A 185 10.28 -8.12 2.47
C THR A 185 10.93 -7.05 3.31
N LYS A 186 11.55 -6.05 2.67
CA LYS A 186 12.32 -4.99 3.34
C LYS A 186 11.70 -3.63 3.07
N LEU A 187 11.74 -2.78 4.08
CA LEU A 187 11.31 -1.39 3.98
C LEU A 187 12.20 -0.54 4.86
N HIS A 188 12.61 0.61 4.35
CA HIS A 188 13.45 1.55 5.08
C HIS A 188 12.70 2.87 5.23
N LEU A 189 12.49 3.34 6.47
CA LEU A 189 11.79 4.58 6.78
C LEU A 189 12.60 5.42 7.78
N ILE A 190 12.43 6.74 7.70
CA ILE A 190 12.90 7.70 8.70
C ILE A 190 11.74 8.61 9.07
N ALA A 191 11.43 8.76 10.36
CA ALA A 191 10.52 9.77 10.86
C ALA A 191 11.31 11.06 11.12
N ASN A 192 10.96 12.15 10.46
CA ASN A 192 11.64 13.44 10.60
C ASN A 192 11.09 14.27 11.76
N GLU A 193 9.87 14.04 12.18
CA GLU A 193 9.18 14.77 13.25
C GLU A 193 8.67 13.80 14.31
N ALA A 194 8.64 14.25 15.57
CA ALA A 194 8.01 13.51 16.65
C ALA A 194 6.48 13.58 16.51
N GLY A 195 5.81 12.47 16.79
CA GLY A 195 4.35 12.39 16.69
C GLY A 195 3.83 10.96 16.70
N THR A 196 2.52 10.83 16.66
CA THR A 196 1.86 9.53 16.56
C THR A 196 1.20 9.41 15.19
N TYR A 197 1.64 8.44 14.43
CA TYR A 197 1.20 8.18 13.07
C TYR A 197 0.34 6.93 13.01
N ASP A 198 -0.67 6.98 12.13
CA ASP A 198 -1.52 5.82 11.90
C ASP A 198 -0.85 4.84 10.95
N GLY A 199 -0.69 3.61 11.41
CA GLY A 199 -0.30 2.48 10.58
C GLY A 199 -1.48 1.53 10.37
N MET A 200 -1.50 0.87 9.21
CA MET A 200 -2.59 -0.03 8.84
C MET A 200 -2.12 -1.14 7.90
N SER A 201 -2.93 -2.18 7.78
CA SER A 201 -2.86 -3.06 6.63
C SER A 201 -3.60 -2.42 5.45
N ALA A 202 -2.97 -2.42 4.27
CA ALA A 202 -3.56 -1.85 3.05
C ALA A 202 -4.01 -2.93 2.05
N ASN A 203 -3.97 -4.21 2.42
CA ASN A 203 -4.46 -5.33 1.64
C ASN A 203 -5.54 -6.08 2.41
N TYR A 204 -6.71 -6.31 1.78
CA TYR A 204 -7.83 -6.98 2.43
C TYR A 204 -7.46 -8.40 2.87
N SER A 205 -7.73 -8.70 4.14
CA SER A 205 -7.34 -9.94 4.80
C SER A 205 -8.49 -10.61 5.60
N GLY A 206 -9.73 -10.36 5.23
CA GLY A 206 -10.90 -10.99 5.87
C GLY A 206 -11.66 -10.09 6.83
N GLY A 207 -12.46 -10.67 7.73
CA GLY A 207 -13.47 -9.98 8.54
C GLY A 207 -12.91 -8.87 9.43
N GLY A 208 -11.80 -9.11 10.11
CA GLY A 208 -11.16 -8.13 11.01
C GLY A 208 -10.23 -7.12 10.34
N PHE A 209 -10.13 -7.13 9.00
CA PHE A 209 -9.22 -6.24 8.26
C PHE A 209 -9.41 -4.77 8.58
N SER A 210 -10.64 -4.29 8.70
CA SER A 210 -10.93 -2.88 8.99
C SER A 210 -10.37 -2.40 10.33
N GLY A 211 -10.20 -3.32 11.28
CA GLY A 211 -9.62 -3.08 12.60
C GLY A 211 -8.11 -3.33 12.68
N MET A 212 -7.48 -3.86 11.62
CA MET A 212 -6.04 -4.17 11.59
C MET A 212 -5.19 -2.89 11.46
N LYS A 213 -5.12 -2.14 12.54
CA LYS A 213 -4.43 -0.86 12.66
C LYS A 213 -3.45 -0.89 13.81
N PHE A 214 -2.42 -0.06 13.72
CA PHE A 214 -1.45 0.15 14.79
C PHE A 214 -1.05 1.63 14.88
N LYS A 215 -0.41 2.01 15.98
CA LYS A 215 0.16 3.35 16.15
C LYS A 215 1.67 3.29 16.03
N ALA A 216 2.22 4.08 15.12
CA ALA A 216 3.65 4.33 15.02
C ALA A 216 3.97 5.63 15.78
N ILE A 217 4.73 5.52 16.85
CA ILE A 217 5.06 6.65 17.71
C ILE A 217 6.52 7.00 17.46
N ALA A 218 6.74 8.14 16.80
CA ALA A 218 8.06 8.71 16.64
C ALA A 218 8.35 9.65 17.81
N MET A 219 9.48 9.43 18.48
CA MET A 219 9.84 10.14 19.70
C MET A 219 11.35 10.44 19.73
N SER A 220 11.79 11.32 20.63
CA SER A 220 13.22 11.59 20.84
C SER A 220 13.96 10.31 21.30
N ASN A 221 15.28 10.26 21.07
CA ASN A 221 16.09 9.11 21.52
C ASN A 221 15.92 8.83 23.02
N PHE A 222 15.88 9.88 23.82
CA PHE A 222 15.70 9.75 25.28
C PHE A 222 14.34 9.17 25.65
N GLU A 223 13.27 9.56 24.97
CA GLU A 223 11.93 9.01 25.18
C GLU A 223 11.85 7.58 24.67
N PHE A 224 12.54 7.27 23.57
CA PHE A 224 12.64 5.92 23.04
C PHE A 224 13.33 4.97 24.04
N ASP A 225 14.44 5.39 24.67
CA ASP A 225 15.11 4.61 25.68
C ASP A 225 14.19 4.33 26.89
N LYS A 226 13.47 5.36 27.36
CA LYS A 226 12.46 5.20 28.42
C LYS A 226 11.32 4.26 28.02
N TRP A 227 10.89 4.34 26.77
CA TRP A 227 9.87 3.44 26.25
C TRP A 227 10.38 1.99 26.22
N VAL A 228 11.63 1.77 25.82
CA VAL A 228 12.28 0.46 25.86
C VAL A 228 12.33 -0.10 27.27
N GLU A 229 12.72 0.72 28.27
CA GLU A 229 12.71 0.33 29.69
C GLU A 229 11.29 -0.05 30.16
N LYS A 230 10.28 0.73 29.77
CA LYS A 230 8.88 0.43 30.09
C LYS A 230 8.44 -0.91 29.49
N VAL A 231 8.81 -1.21 28.25
CA VAL A 231 8.47 -2.49 27.60
C VAL A 231 9.21 -3.64 28.27
N ARG A 232 10.49 -3.48 28.61
CA ARG A 232 11.30 -4.48 29.35
C ARG A 232 10.76 -4.79 30.75
N ALA A 233 10.12 -3.82 31.39
CA ALA A 233 9.49 -4.02 32.71
C ALA A 233 8.23 -4.89 32.62
N SER A 234 7.75 -5.24 31.43
CA SER A 234 6.63 -6.18 31.29
C SER A 234 7.07 -7.58 31.66
N GLU A 235 6.27 -8.23 32.52
CA GLU A 235 6.50 -9.62 32.94
C GLU A 235 6.20 -10.64 31.85
N LYS A 236 5.48 -10.22 30.80
CA LYS A 236 5.13 -11.09 29.66
C LYS A 236 6.36 -11.41 28.83
N GLN A 237 6.50 -12.68 28.49
CA GLN A 237 7.51 -13.20 27.57
C GLN A 237 6.83 -13.67 26.30
N LEU A 238 7.55 -13.65 25.18
CA LEU A 238 7.08 -14.16 23.90
C LEU A 238 8.01 -15.29 23.47
N ALA A 239 7.67 -16.50 23.89
CA ALA A 239 8.28 -17.72 23.38
C ALA A 239 7.43 -18.30 22.24
N SER A 240 7.93 -19.32 21.57
CA SER A 240 7.25 -19.96 20.43
C SER A 240 5.84 -20.48 20.81
N GLU A 241 5.63 -20.96 22.01
CA GLU A 241 4.29 -21.42 22.46
C GLU A 241 3.33 -20.25 22.71
N ASP A 242 3.81 -19.16 23.33
CA ASP A 242 3.02 -17.95 23.54
C ASP A 242 2.65 -17.30 22.20
N TYR A 243 3.57 -17.36 21.23
CA TYR A 243 3.34 -16.91 19.88
C TYR A 243 2.19 -17.69 19.20
N LYS A 244 2.12 -18.99 19.33
CA LYS A 244 1.01 -19.80 18.76
C LYS A 244 -0.35 -19.40 19.33
N VAL A 245 -0.40 -19.00 20.59
CA VAL A 245 -1.64 -18.46 21.20
C VAL A 245 -1.96 -17.08 20.64
N LEU A 246 -0.95 -16.22 20.51
CA LEU A 246 -1.11 -14.87 19.97
C LEU A 246 -1.51 -14.90 18.49
N ALA A 247 -1.03 -15.88 17.70
CA ALA A 247 -1.31 -16.03 16.27
C ALA A 247 -2.78 -16.36 15.96
N ARG A 248 -3.56 -16.82 16.94
CA ARG A 248 -4.99 -17.09 16.73
C ARG A 248 -5.73 -15.85 16.29
N PRO A 249 -6.74 -15.98 15.40
CA PRO A 249 -7.55 -14.84 14.96
C PRO A 249 -8.16 -14.08 16.14
N SER A 250 -7.96 -12.76 16.17
CA SER A 250 -8.62 -11.87 17.13
C SER A 250 -8.75 -10.47 16.55
N GLU A 251 -9.84 -9.79 16.84
CA GLU A 251 -10.12 -8.43 16.41
C GLU A 251 -9.89 -7.44 17.53
N ALA A 252 -9.49 -6.22 17.17
CA ALA A 252 -9.26 -5.11 18.11
C ALA A 252 -8.30 -5.47 19.26
N GLU A 253 -7.27 -6.26 18.98
CA GLU A 253 -6.29 -6.66 19.99
C GLU A 253 -5.64 -5.44 20.65
N PRO A 254 -5.65 -5.35 21.99
CA PRO A 254 -5.06 -4.23 22.69
C PRO A 254 -3.55 -4.22 22.55
N VAL A 255 -2.95 -3.03 22.73
CA VAL A 255 -1.50 -2.89 22.78
C VAL A 255 -0.94 -3.75 23.90
N THR A 256 -0.08 -4.68 23.55
CA THR A 256 0.57 -5.60 24.51
C THR A 256 2.08 -5.49 24.38
N TYR A 257 2.78 -5.52 25.51
CA TYR A 257 4.24 -5.46 25.59
C TYR A 257 4.80 -6.79 26.08
N PHE A 258 5.91 -7.21 25.46
CA PHE A 258 6.67 -8.38 25.88
C PHE A 258 8.09 -7.93 26.23
N GLY A 259 8.44 -8.06 27.50
CA GLY A 259 9.75 -7.64 28.03
C GLY A 259 10.88 -8.56 27.60
N LYS A 260 10.57 -9.76 27.11
CA LYS A 260 11.53 -10.74 26.61
C LYS A 260 10.95 -11.50 25.41
N VAL A 261 11.78 -11.71 24.39
CA VAL A 261 11.44 -12.46 23.17
C VAL A 261 12.45 -13.56 22.97
N GLU A 262 12.00 -14.73 22.52
CA GLU A 262 12.83 -15.85 22.15
C GLU A 262 13.71 -15.49 20.96
N ASP A 263 14.99 -15.86 20.99
CA ASP A 263 15.94 -15.60 19.91
C ASP A 263 15.49 -16.38 18.64
N ASN A 264 15.59 -15.73 17.49
CA ASN A 264 15.18 -16.28 16.18
C ASN A 264 13.67 -16.56 15.99
N LEU A 265 12.79 -16.02 16.82
CA LEU A 265 11.33 -16.20 16.68
C LEU A 265 10.85 -15.80 15.27
N PHE A 266 11.29 -14.65 14.75
CA PHE A 266 10.96 -14.18 13.40
C PHE A 266 11.39 -15.17 12.32
N THR A 267 12.60 -15.71 12.44
CA THR A 267 13.12 -16.72 11.51
C THR A 267 12.29 -18.00 11.56
N GLY A 268 11.88 -18.41 12.76
CA GLY A 268 10.97 -19.55 12.95
C GLY A 268 9.62 -19.35 12.25
N ILE A 269 9.01 -18.17 12.39
CA ILE A 269 7.76 -17.79 11.71
C ILE A 269 7.94 -17.81 10.19
N LEU A 270 9.04 -17.26 9.69
CA LEU A 270 9.34 -17.24 8.26
C LEU A 270 9.47 -18.67 7.70
N HIS A 271 10.20 -19.54 8.39
CA HIS A 271 10.50 -20.90 7.92
C HIS A 271 9.32 -21.85 8.00
N GLN A 272 8.32 -21.60 8.85
CA GLN A 272 7.14 -22.49 8.93
C GLN A 272 6.39 -22.63 7.60
N TYR A 273 6.54 -21.67 6.70
CA TYR A 273 5.92 -21.68 5.36
C TYR A 273 6.88 -22.04 4.22
N MET A 274 8.16 -22.23 4.49
CA MET A 274 9.15 -22.60 3.48
C MET A 274 9.31 -24.12 3.32
N GLY A 275 8.92 -24.93 4.32
CA GLY A 275 8.92 -26.40 4.26
C GLY A 275 7.62 -26.92 3.66
N GLY A 276 7.67 -28.02 2.90
CA GLY A 276 6.51 -28.62 2.21
C GLY A 276 5.31 -29.03 3.08
N ASP A 277 5.40 -28.92 4.41
CA ASP A 277 4.36 -29.23 5.38
C ASP A 277 3.56 -28.00 5.85
N GLY A 278 3.94 -26.79 5.41
CA GLY A 278 3.30 -25.53 5.80
C GLY A 278 1.82 -25.40 5.37
N HIS A 279 1.37 -26.22 4.43
CA HIS A 279 -0.04 -26.27 4.02
C HIS A 279 -0.96 -26.96 5.04
N ALA A 280 -0.43 -27.71 6.00
CA ALA A 280 -1.24 -28.44 6.97
C ALA A 280 -1.81 -27.52 8.08
N MET A 281 -1.04 -26.53 8.55
CA MET A 281 -1.49 -25.65 9.64
C MET A 281 -2.46 -24.54 9.21
N ALA A 282 -2.48 -24.16 7.92
CA ALA A 282 -3.47 -23.23 7.39
C ALA A 282 -4.90 -23.81 7.34
N ARG A 283 -5.04 -25.13 7.56
CA ARG A 283 -6.33 -25.84 7.48
C ARG A 283 -7.17 -25.83 8.74
N GLU A 284 -6.58 -25.61 9.90
CA GLU A 284 -7.34 -25.71 11.17
C GLU A 284 -8.07 -24.42 11.59
N GLY A 285 -7.84 -23.29 10.89
CA GLY A 285 -8.45 -22.00 11.23
C GLY A 285 -9.51 -21.46 10.26
N PHE A 286 -9.82 -22.17 9.18
CA PHE A 286 -10.76 -21.67 8.16
C PHE A 286 -11.86 -22.69 7.87
N ASP A 287 -12.92 -22.67 8.66
CA ASP A 287 -14.18 -23.32 8.36
C ASP A 287 -14.93 -22.47 7.30
N GLY A 288 -14.89 -22.90 6.07
CA GLY A 288 -15.80 -22.42 5.04
C GLY A 288 -15.18 -21.97 3.70
N GLY A 289 -14.85 -22.94 2.82
CA GLY A 289 -14.71 -22.70 1.40
C GLY A 289 -13.73 -23.66 0.70
N PRO A 290 -14.02 -24.12 -0.53
CA PRO A 290 -13.15 -25.05 -1.25
C PRO A 290 -11.83 -24.37 -1.64
N VAL A 291 -10.73 -24.80 -1.05
CA VAL A 291 -9.38 -24.41 -1.45
C VAL A 291 -8.97 -25.22 -2.66
N CYS A 292 -8.66 -24.58 -3.78
CA CYS A 292 -8.06 -25.23 -4.93
C CYS A 292 -6.67 -25.79 -4.56
N THR A 293 -6.58 -27.08 -4.33
CA THR A 293 -5.29 -27.78 -4.17
C THR A 293 -4.76 -28.14 -5.56
N SER A 294 -3.69 -27.49 -5.99
CA SER A 294 -2.88 -28.01 -7.09
C SER A 294 -2.05 -29.18 -6.54
N ARG A 295 -2.44 -30.39 -6.88
CA ARG A 295 -1.71 -31.63 -6.55
C ARG A 295 -0.56 -31.79 -7.55
N ASN A 296 0.65 -31.36 -7.20
CA ASN A 296 1.86 -31.80 -7.89
C ASN A 296 2.31 -33.14 -7.32
N THR A 297 1.74 -34.23 -7.83
CA THR A 297 2.35 -35.54 -7.76
C THR A 297 3.01 -35.77 -9.11
N LEU A 298 4.34 -35.66 -9.16
CA LEU A 298 5.17 -36.28 -10.19
C LEU A 298 5.10 -37.80 -9.98
N GLY A 299 4.11 -38.41 -10.59
CA GLY A 299 3.97 -39.83 -10.77
C GLY A 299 3.51 -40.05 -12.22
N GLU A 300 4.37 -40.63 -13.02
CA GLU A 300 4.08 -41.03 -14.39
C GLU A 300 2.83 -41.91 -14.45
N GLU A 301 1.75 -41.39 -15.04
CA GLU A 301 0.70 -42.23 -15.64
C GLU A 301 0.36 -41.63 -17.02
N ARG A 302 0.78 -42.38 -18.04
CA ARG A 302 0.39 -42.14 -19.44
C ARG A 302 -1.12 -42.28 -19.55
N VAL A 303 -1.84 -41.18 -19.65
CA VAL A 303 -3.22 -41.18 -20.09
C VAL A 303 -3.26 -41.19 -21.60
N SER A 304 -3.67 -42.32 -22.18
CA SER A 304 -3.94 -42.48 -23.62
C SER A 304 -5.08 -41.52 -23.99
N MET A 305 -4.80 -40.58 -24.89
CA MET A 305 -5.83 -39.75 -25.54
C MET A 305 -6.65 -40.63 -26.46
N THR A 306 -7.85 -41.01 -26.06
CA THR A 306 -8.90 -41.47 -26.97
C THR A 306 -9.64 -40.24 -27.49
N THR A 307 -9.48 -40.00 -28.78
CA THR A 307 -10.17 -38.97 -29.57
C THR A 307 -11.68 -39.22 -29.54
N PRO A 308 -12.54 -38.27 -29.18
CA PRO A 308 -13.98 -38.45 -29.32
C PRO A 308 -14.38 -38.37 -30.79
N ALA A 309 -15.15 -39.38 -31.23
CA ALA A 309 -15.68 -39.54 -32.57
C ALA A 309 -16.63 -38.37 -32.92
N LYS A 310 -16.44 -37.88 -34.15
CA LYS A 310 -17.22 -36.88 -34.84
C LYS A 310 -18.65 -37.39 -35.08
N PRO A 311 -19.73 -36.69 -34.70
CA PRO A 311 -21.07 -37.12 -35.05
C PRO A 311 -21.34 -36.88 -36.55
N ALA A 312 -21.85 -37.89 -37.23
CA ALA A 312 -22.24 -37.87 -38.62
C ALA A 312 -23.42 -36.91 -38.88
N LEU A 313 -23.27 -36.04 -39.85
CA LEU A 313 -24.38 -35.27 -40.43
C LEU A 313 -25.27 -36.23 -41.25
N GLY A 314 -26.45 -36.54 -40.73
CA GLY A 314 -27.54 -37.17 -41.46
C GLY A 314 -28.35 -36.08 -42.15
N ALA A 315 -28.42 -36.14 -43.49
CA ALA A 315 -29.39 -35.41 -44.31
C ALA A 315 -30.78 -35.96 -44.08
N GLN A 316 -31.77 -35.05 -43.98
CA GLN A 316 -33.10 -35.25 -44.60
C GLN A 316 -33.90 -33.95 -44.56
N ILE A 317 -34.28 -33.52 -45.78
CA ILE A 317 -35.46 -32.80 -46.31
C ILE A 317 -35.70 -31.38 -45.72
#